data_7dd2a49ce5e094a2b3d407c55d65a56b
#
_entry.id   7dd2a49ce5e094a2b3d407c55d65a56b
#
_cell.length_a   1.000
_cell.length_b   1.000
_cell.length_c   1.000
_cell.angle_alpha   90.00
_cell.angle_beta   90.00
_cell.angle_gamma   90.00
#
_symmetry.space_group_name_H-M   'P 1'
#
loop_
_entity.id
_entity.type
_entity.pdbx_description
1 polymer ?
#
loop_
_entity_poly.entity_id
_entity_poly.type
_entity_poly.pdbx_seq_one_letter_code
_entity_poly.pdbx_strand_id
1 'polypeptide(L)'
;GAHGATYVGFRSRREAGLIVVGFGGSMRYNKGLNQYTEAQMALKVLALLPALAWNRLVHGRAADVVLTHAPPAGIHDRHDPCHRGFRAFLWLMRTFKPRYLVHGHVHLYDMNDVRVSRYAGTTVVNAFGHCIIDTEELEP
;
A
#
# COMPACT_ATOMS: atom_id res chain seq x y z
N GLY A 1 -14.26 -1.01 -16.68
CA GLY A 1 -13.44 -2.19 -16.80
C GLY A 1 -14.26 -3.46 -16.81
N ALA A 2 -13.86 -4.45 -17.58
CA ALA A 2 -14.53 -5.74 -17.61
C ALA A 2 -14.62 -6.30 -16.18
N HIS A 3 -15.78 -6.78 -15.79
CA HIS A 3 -16.03 -7.48 -14.53
C HIS A 3 -16.00 -6.64 -13.24
N GLY A 4 -16.24 -5.33 -13.30
CA GLY A 4 -16.42 -4.51 -12.11
C GLY A 4 -15.15 -4.19 -11.31
N ALA A 5 -13.96 -4.47 -11.87
CA ALA A 5 -12.70 -4.10 -11.21
C ALA A 5 -12.34 -2.64 -11.51
N THR A 6 -11.92 -1.91 -10.47
CA THR A 6 -11.46 -0.52 -10.58
C THR A 6 -9.95 -0.46 -10.48
N TYR A 7 -9.30 0.18 -11.45
CA TYR A 7 -7.86 0.41 -11.42
C TYR A 7 -7.50 1.54 -10.45
N VAL A 8 -6.61 1.27 -9.50
CA VAL A 8 -6.19 2.23 -8.47
C VAL A 8 -4.68 2.54 -8.47
N GLY A 9 -3.93 2.05 -9.45
CA GLY A 9 -2.48 2.29 -9.52
C GLY A 9 -2.15 3.78 -9.62
N PHE A 10 -1.35 4.28 -8.68
CA PHE A 10 -0.94 5.69 -8.54
C PHE A 10 -2.12 6.66 -8.49
N ARG A 11 -3.23 6.26 -7.86
CA ARG A 11 -4.47 7.04 -7.77
C ARG A 11 -5.12 6.89 -6.41
N SER A 12 -5.96 7.88 -6.09
CA SER A 12 -6.93 7.80 -5.00
C SER A 12 -8.32 7.60 -5.59
N ARG A 13 -9.08 6.64 -5.04
CA ARG A 13 -10.46 6.35 -5.46
C ARG A 13 -11.36 6.14 -4.25
N ARG A 14 -12.62 6.45 -4.40
CA ARG A 14 -13.66 6.07 -3.42
C ARG A 14 -14.48 4.93 -4.00
N GLU A 15 -14.52 3.83 -3.26
CA GLU A 15 -15.28 2.64 -3.62
C GLU A 15 -16.01 2.13 -2.37
N ALA A 16 -17.32 1.93 -2.48
CA ALA A 16 -18.16 1.41 -1.39
C ALA A 16 -17.98 2.17 -0.06
N GLY A 17 -17.81 3.49 -0.12
CA GLY A 17 -17.56 4.31 1.08
C GLY A 17 -16.13 4.35 1.58
N LEU A 18 -15.24 3.53 1.04
CA LEU A 18 -13.82 3.50 1.41
C LEU A 18 -12.99 4.38 0.48
N ILE A 19 -11.98 5.03 1.05
CA ILE A 19 -10.95 5.73 0.28
C ILE A 19 -9.80 4.77 0.09
N VAL A 20 -9.54 4.41 -1.18
CA VAL A 20 -8.47 3.48 -1.55
C VAL A 20 -7.42 4.22 -2.36
N VAL A 21 -6.18 4.06 -1.96
CA VAL A 21 -5.01 4.65 -2.63
C VAL A 21 -4.10 3.52 -3.07
N GLY A 22 -3.63 3.54 -4.32
CA GLY A 22 -2.83 2.45 -4.87
C GLY A 22 -1.47 2.88 -5.38
N PHE A 23 -0.48 1.98 -5.24
CA PHE A 23 0.87 2.12 -5.79
C PHE A 23 1.31 0.80 -6.40
N GLY A 24 1.65 0.81 -7.69
CA GLY A 24 2.18 -0.36 -8.38
C GLY A 24 3.70 -0.42 -8.34
N GLY A 25 4.23 -1.54 -8.83
CA GLY A 25 5.67 -1.72 -9.04
C GLY A 25 6.46 -2.19 -7.83
N SER A 26 7.71 -2.58 -8.09
CA SER A 26 8.65 -3.10 -7.10
C SER A 26 9.93 -2.27 -7.08
N MET A 27 10.77 -2.52 -6.08
CA MET A 27 12.12 -1.93 -6.03
C MET A 27 12.92 -2.36 -7.27
N ARG A 28 13.63 -1.38 -7.85
CA ARG A 28 14.43 -1.63 -9.06
C ARG A 28 15.59 -2.57 -8.76
N TYR A 29 15.70 -3.62 -9.54
CA TYR A 29 16.82 -4.58 -9.49
C TYR A 29 17.40 -4.88 -10.87
N ASN A 30 16.69 -4.51 -11.96
CA ASN A 30 17.20 -4.61 -13.33
C ASN A 30 16.53 -3.52 -14.21
N LYS A 31 16.58 -3.66 -15.53
CA LYS A 31 15.99 -2.71 -16.48
C LYS A 31 14.55 -3.07 -16.86
N GLY A 32 13.89 -3.95 -16.10
CA GLY A 32 12.51 -4.37 -16.37
C GLY A 32 11.49 -3.26 -16.13
N LEU A 33 10.27 -3.53 -16.57
CA LEU A 33 9.13 -2.62 -16.40
C LEU A 33 8.60 -2.65 -14.97
N ASN A 34 7.86 -1.61 -14.60
CA ASN A 34 7.19 -1.48 -13.30
C ASN A 34 8.14 -1.62 -12.10
N GLN A 35 9.35 -1.09 -12.25
CA GLN A 35 10.35 -1.05 -11.20
C GLN A 35 10.74 0.41 -10.94
N TYR A 36 10.85 0.76 -9.67
CA TYR A 36 11.13 2.13 -9.24
C TYR A 36 12.26 2.16 -8.22
N THR A 37 13.07 3.21 -8.27
CA THR A 37 14.00 3.53 -7.18
C THR A 37 13.20 4.08 -5.99
N GLU A 38 13.83 4.12 -4.81
CA GLU A 38 13.22 4.75 -3.62
C GLU A 38 12.80 6.19 -3.92
N ALA A 39 13.65 6.98 -4.59
CA ALA A 39 13.34 8.36 -4.97
C ALA A 39 12.16 8.46 -5.93
N GLN A 40 12.08 7.58 -6.91
CA GLN A 40 10.96 7.54 -7.84
C GLN A 40 9.64 7.20 -7.14
N MET A 41 9.65 6.21 -6.23
CA MET A 41 8.46 5.89 -5.46
C MET A 41 8.07 7.02 -4.51
N ALA A 42 9.04 7.68 -3.87
CA ALA A 42 8.78 8.86 -3.05
C ALA A 42 8.10 9.96 -3.87
N LEU A 43 8.53 10.22 -5.10
CA LEU A 43 7.86 11.17 -6.00
C LEU A 43 6.43 10.75 -6.35
N LYS A 44 6.17 9.45 -6.53
CA LYS A 44 4.82 8.93 -6.75
C LYS A 44 3.91 9.17 -5.54
N VAL A 45 4.43 8.97 -4.33
CA VAL A 45 3.70 9.28 -3.09
C VAL A 45 3.43 10.79 -2.99
N LEU A 46 4.44 11.62 -3.23
CA LEU A 46 4.30 13.09 -3.20
C LEU A 46 3.29 13.60 -4.24
N ALA A 47 3.21 12.96 -5.40
CA ALA A 47 2.23 13.34 -6.44
C ALA A 47 0.78 13.13 -5.98
N LEU A 48 0.53 12.27 -5.01
CA LEU A 48 -0.80 12.05 -4.45
C LEU A 48 -1.12 12.96 -3.26
N LEU A 49 -0.17 13.77 -2.77
CA LEU A 49 -0.42 14.67 -1.63
C LEU A 49 -1.65 15.57 -1.81
N PRO A 50 -1.89 16.20 -2.97
CA PRO A 50 -3.09 17.01 -3.14
C PRO A 50 -4.37 16.21 -2.94
N ALA A 51 -4.45 14.99 -3.48
CA ALA A 51 -5.61 14.12 -3.31
C ALA A 51 -5.77 13.67 -1.86
N LEU A 52 -4.69 13.31 -1.19
CA LEU A 52 -4.70 12.90 0.23
C LEU A 52 -5.11 14.05 1.13
N ALA A 53 -4.60 15.26 0.89
CA ALA A 53 -4.98 16.46 1.64
C ALA A 53 -6.45 16.81 1.42
N TRP A 54 -6.94 16.72 0.20
CA TRP A 54 -8.34 16.93 -0.14
C TRP A 54 -9.25 15.94 0.57
N ASN A 55 -8.89 14.65 0.53
CA ASN A 55 -9.64 13.60 1.23
C ASN A 55 -9.73 13.88 2.72
N ARG A 56 -8.62 14.29 3.34
CA ARG A 56 -8.58 14.61 4.77
C ARG A 56 -9.48 15.80 5.10
N LEU A 57 -9.48 16.82 4.26
CA LEU A 57 -10.30 18.01 4.45
C LEU A 57 -11.80 17.70 4.31
N VAL A 58 -12.18 16.93 3.27
CA VAL A 58 -13.58 16.67 2.92
C VAL A 58 -14.17 15.51 3.73
N HIS A 59 -13.37 14.46 3.97
CA HIS A 59 -13.85 13.21 4.58
C HIS A 59 -13.31 12.96 6.00
N GLY A 60 -12.43 13.84 6.49
CA GLY A 60 -11.80 13.68 7.82
C GLY A 60 -10.67 12.66 7.86
N ARG A 61 -10.36 12.01 6.74
CA ARG A 61 -9.28 11.01 6.61
C ARG A 61 -8.71 11.00 5.20
N ALA A 62 -7.41 10.74 5.09
CA ALA A 62 -6.71 10.76 3.80
C ALA A 62 -6.93 9.47 3.01
N ALA A 63 -6.91 8.32 3.68
CA ALA A 63 -7.12 7.01 3.07
C ALA A 63 -7.57 6.00 4.14
N ASP A 64 -8.40 5.06 3.75
CA ASP A 64 -8.77 3.90 4.57
C ASP A 64 -7.85 2.72 4.28
N VAL A 65 -7.62 2.45 3.02
CA VAL A 65 -6.80 1.34 2.54
C VAL A 65 -5.77 1.84 1.53
N VAL A 66 -4.52 1.50 1.75
CA VAL A 66 -3.45 1.67 0.78
C VAL A 66 -3.14 0.30 0.17
N LEU A 67 -3.28 0.17 -1.15
CA LEU A 67 -2.94 -1.03 -1.89
C LEU A 67 -1.60 -0.83 -2.57
N THR A 68 -0.63 -1.68 -2.25
CA THR A 68 0.68 -1.64 -2.89
C THR A 68 1.05 -3.01 -3.45
N HIS A 69 1.86 -3.04 -4.51
CA HIS A 69 2.46 -4.30 -4.94
C HIS A 69 3.61 -4.69 -3.99
N ALA A 70 4.56 -3.78 -3.78
CA ALA A 70 5.69 -3.98 -2.90
C ALA A 70 5.36 -3.69 -1.43
N PRO A 71 6.05 -4.34 -0.47
CA PRO A 71 5.89 -4.07 0.95
C PRO A 71 6.52 -2.72 1.35
N PRO A 72 6.19 -2.22 2.56
CA PRO A 72 6.99 -1.18 3.20
C PRO A 72 8.38 -1.72 3.61
N ALA A 73 9.38 -0.84 3.65
CA ALA A 73 10.73 -1.23 4.05
C ALA A 73 10.75 -1.79 5.48
N GLY A 74 11.39 -2.94 5.66
CA GLY A 74 11.54 -3.61 6.96
C GLY A 74 10.28 -4.33 7.46
N ILE A 75 9.19 -4.30 6.71
CA ILE A 75 7.93 -4.95 7.10
C ILE A 75 7.54 -5.96 6.01
N HIS A 76 7.63 -7.23 6.32
CA HIS A 76 7.35 -8.34 5.39
C HIS A 76 8.24 -8.34 4.14
N ASP A 77 9.27 -7.49 4.08
CA ASP A 77 10.18 -7.43 2.94
C ASP A 77 11.33 -8.44 3.08
N ARG A 78 12.14 -8.54 2.05
CA ARG A 78 13.33 -9.39 2.01
C ARG A 78 14.56 -8.53 1.75
N HIS A 79 15.76 -9.07 2.01
CA HIS A 79 17.01 -8.35 1.82
C HIS A 79 17.47 -8.31 0.35
N ASP A 80 17.00 -9.23 -0.48
CA ASP A 80 17.32 -9.21 -1.90
C ASP A 80 16.69 -7.99 -2.60
N PRO A 81 17.35 -7.40 -3.61
CA PRO A 81 16.88 -6.15 -4.22
C PRO A 81 15.44 -6.18 -4.74
N CYS A 82 15.03 -7.30 -5.33
CA CYS A 82 13.69 -7.45 -5.92
C CYS A 82 12.56 -7.35 -4.88
N HIS A 83 12.77 -7.91 -3.68
CA HIS A 83 11.77 -8.00 -2.62
C HIS A 83 11.97 -6.97 -1.50
N ARG A 84 12.88 -6.03 -1.69
CA ARG A 84 13.08 -4.93 -0.74
C ARG A 84 11.88 -3.99 -0.76
N GLY A 85 11.42 -3.57 0.42
CA GLY A 85 10.32 -2.63 0.56
C GLY A 85 10.73 -1.17 0.41
N PHE A 86 9.72 -0.29 0.27
CA PHE A 86 9.93 1.15 0.11
C PHE A 86 9.79 1.91 1.44
N ARG A 87 10.75 2.75 1.75
CA ARG A 87 10.69 3.68 2.88
C ARG A 87 9.63 4.76 2.68
N ALA A 88 9.33 5.10 1.43
CA ALA A 88 8.25 6.04 1.11
C ALA A 88 6.90 5.60 1.70
N PHE A 89 6.63 4.30 1.76
CA PHE A 89 5.40 3.76 2.37
C PHE A 89 5.40 3.90 3.90
N LEU A 90 6.55 3.83 4.55
CA LEU A 90 6.66 4.12 5.98
C LEU A 90 6.29 5.58 6.27
N TRP A 91 6.80 6.50 5.47
CA TRP A 91 6.48 7.91 5.58
C TRP A 91 4.98 8.17 5.36
N LEU A 92 4.40 7.54 4.35
CA LEU A 92 2.96 7.62 4.05
C LEU A 92 2.12 7.19 5.25
N MET A 93 2.45 6.05 5.86
CA MET A 93 1.73 5.52 7.01
C MET A 93 1.86 6.42 8.24
N ARG A 94 3.06 6.93 8.53
CA ARG A 94 3.28 7.85 9.66
C ARG A 94 2.52 9.17 9.50
N THR A 95 2.47 9.67 8.27
CA THR A 95 1.89 10.99 7.96
C THR A 95 0.37 10.94 7.87
N PHE A 96 -0.18 9.97 7.19
CA PHE A 96 -1.61 9.90 6.85
C PHE A 96 -2.38 8.84 7.62
N LYS A 97 -1.70 7.91 8.27
CA LYS A 97 -2.28 6.89 9.17
C LYS A 97 -3.49 6.16 8.54
N PRO A 98 -3.35 5.56 7.36
CA PRO A 98 -4.41 4.71 6.82
C PRO A 98 -4.68 3.56 7.79
N ARG A 99 -5.88 3.00 7.75
CA ARG A 99 -6.21 1.85 8.59
C ARG A 99 -5.47 0.59 8.17
N TYR A 100 -5.39 0.36 6.85
CA TYR A 100 -4.72 -0.80 6.28
C TYR A 100 -3.73 -0.40 5.19
N LEU A 101 -2.61 -1.09 5.13
CA LEU A 101 -1.77 -1.18 3.94
C LEU A 101 -1.71 -2.66 3.55
N VAL A 102 -2.21 -2.97 2.37
CA VAL A 102 -2.28 -4.33 1.83
C VAL A 102 -1.30 -4.43 0.68
N HIS A 103 -0.36 -5.36 0.78
CA HIS A 103 0.66 -5.57 -0.25
C HIS A 103 0.72 -7.03 -0.68
N GLY A 104 1.38 -7.28 -1.81
CA GLY A 104 1.68 -8.61 -2.32
C GLY A 104 3.18 -8.80 -2.51
N HIS A 105 3.56 -9.27 -3.70
CA HIS A 105 4.92 -9.43 -4.21
C HIS A 105 5.77 -10.46 -3.44
N VAL A 106 5.87 -10.35 -2.12
CA VAL A 106 6.63 -11.30 -1.30
C VAL A 106 5.78 -12.52 -1.04
N HIS A 107 6.20 -13.66 -1.60
CA HIS A 107 5.49 -14.93 -1.44
C HIS A 107 5.77 -15.53 -0.06
N LEU A 108 4.72 -16.05 0.56
CA LEU A 108 4.80 -16.74 1.84
C LEU A 108 4.95 -18.24 1.57
N TYR A 109 6.16 -18.75 1.74
CA TYR A 109 6.44 -20.19 1.52
C TYR A 109 6.38 -21.00 2.80
N ASP A 110 6.47 -20.36 3.96
CA ASP A 110 6.39 -20.98 5.28
C ASP A 110 5.12 -20.47 5.97
N MET A 111 4.38 -21.38 6.58
CA MET A 111 3.19 -21.05 7.38
C MET A 111 3.54 -20.21 8.62
N ASN A 112 4.81 -20.20 9.04
CA ASN A 112 5.31 -19.35 10.12
C ASN A 112 5.70 -17.95 9.68
N ASP A 113 5.68 -17.66 8.38
CA ASP A 113 5.96 -16.30 7.86
C ASP A 113 4.91 -15.31 8.39
N VAL A 114 5.39 -14.15 8.85
CA VAL A 114 4.52 -13.10 9.38
C VAL A 114 3.73 -12.48 8.24
N ARG A 115 2.41 -12.56 8.33
CA ARG A 115 1.49 -12.00 7.34
C ARG A 115 0.95 -10.64 7.73
N VAL A 116 0.75 -10.40 9.03
CA VAL A 116 0.12 -9.19 9.56
C VAL A 116 1.05 -8.53 10.58
N SER A 117 1.26 -7.24 10.43
CA SER A 117 2.05 -6.42 11.35
C SER A 117 1.36 -5.07 11.56
N ARG A 118 1.75 -4.34 12.60
CA ARG A 118 1.27 -2.97 12.82
C ARG A 118 2.43 -1.99 12.77
N TYR A 119 2.18 -0.84 12.13
CA TYR A 119 3.13 0.25 12.04
C TYR A 119 2.41 1.59 12.11
N ALA A 120 2.77 2.45 13.06
CA ALA A 120 2.17 3.78 13.23
C ALA A 120 0.63 3.79 13.28
N GLY A 121 0.02 2.73 13.80
CA GLY A 121 -1.43 2.54 13.85
C GLY A 121 -2.05 1.90 12.60
N THR A 122 -1.28 1.70 11.54
CA THR A 122 -1.72 0.99 10.32
C THR A 122 -1.50 -0.51 10.47
N THR A 123 -2.50 -1.30 10.11
CA THR A 123 -2.36 -2.75 9.98
C THR A 123 -1.82 -3.06 8.59
N VAL A 124 -0.63 -3.66 8.54
CA VAL A 124 0.05 -4.04 7.29
C VAL A 124 -0.19 -5.51 7.03
N VAL A 125 -0.75 -5.84 5.87
CA VAL A 125 -1.15 -7.20 5.51
C VAL A 125 -0.47 -7.63 4.22
N ASN A 126 0.21 -8.79 4.25
CA ASN A 126 0.64 -9.46 3.03
C ASN A 126 -0.50 -10.35 2.52
N ALA A 127 -1.09 -9.96 1.39
CA ALA A 127 -2.24 -10.63 0.79
C ALA A 127 -1.85 -11.76 -0.18
N PHE A 128 -0.69 -12.39 0.01
CA PHE A 128 -0.30 -13.53 -0.82
C PHE A 128 -1.37 -14.62 -0.80
N GLY A 129 -1.82 -15.01 -2.00
CA GLY A 129 -2.98 -15.87 -2.19
C GLY A 129 -4.28 -15.06 -2.08
N HIS A 130 -4.86 -15.01 -0.90
CA HIS A 130 -6.01 -14.15 -0.62
C HIS A 130 -6.05 -13.75 0.86
N CYS A 131 -6.74 -12.65 1.13
CA CYS A 131 -6.96 -12.16 2.48
C CYS A 131 -8.35 -11.52 2.55
N ILE A 132 -9.09 -11.79 3.61
CA ILE A 132 -10.38 -11.13 3.88
C ILE A 132 -10.15 -10.08 4.96
N ILE A 133 -10.55 -8.85 4.67
CA ILE A 133 -10.54 -7.74 5.62
C ILE A 133 -11.99 -7.33 5.85
N ASP A 134 -12.43 -7.39 7.09
CA ASP A 134 -13.76 -6.93 7.45
C ASP A 134 -13.78 -5.40 7.50
N THR A 135 -14.55 -4.80 6.61
CA THR A 135 -14.64 -3.33 6.52
C THR A 135 -15.57 -2.72 7.57
N GLU A 136 -16.40 -3.50 8.23
CA GLU A 136 -17.22 -3.02 9.36
C GLU A 136 -16.34 -2.64 10.55
N GLU A 137 -15.19 -3.30 10.72
CA GLU A 137 -14.19 -2.93 11.71
C GLU A 137 -13.47 -1.61 11.36
N LEU A 138 -13.70 -1.04 10.18
CA LEU A 138 -13.09 0.22 9.74
C LEU A 138 -13.89 1.46 10.15
N GLU A 139 -15.07 1.31 10.69
CA GLU A 139 -15.82 2.45 11.20
C GLU A 139 -15.17 3.02 12.47
N PRO A 140 -15.09 4.35 12.59
CA PRO A 140 -14.44 5.00 13.72
C PRO A 140 -15.19 4.76 15.06
#